data_b500ed3e665cd9f621946c0e78d288c2
#
_entry.id   b500ed3e665cd9f621946c0e78d288c2
#
_cell.length_a   1.000
_cell.length_b   1.000
_cell.length_c   1.000
_cell.angle_alpha   90.00
_cell.angle_beta   90.00
_cell.angle_gamma   90.00
#
_symmetry.space_group_name_H-M   'P 1'
#
loop_
_entity.id
_entity.type
_entity.pdbx_description
1 polymer ?
#
loop_
_entity_poly.entity_id
_entity_poly.type
_entity_poly.pdbx_seq_one_letter_code
_entity_poly.pdbx_strand_id
1 'polypeptide(L)'
;ALMKQGKKEEAESIKTEVARLKDTNKALQEAMDRAQQELTTLLCAIPNIPYDIVPEGNGAEGNVVVKMGGMETELPKDALPHWELAKKYNLIDFDLGVKITGAGFPVYRGKGARLQRALINFFLDEARKSGYEEIMPPTVVNEASGYGTGQLPDKEGQMYHCNLDDFYLIPTAEVPVTNIYRDVILDEKDLPVKNCAYTQCFRREAGSYGKDVRGLNRLHEFSKVELVRIDKPEHSEQSHQEMLAHVEGLLQKLELPYRILRLCGGDMSFTSSICYDFEVYSEAQKRWLEVSSVSNFDTYQANRLKCRYRRTEDKKTELC
;
A
#
# COMPACT_ATOMS: atom_id res chain seq x y z
N ALA A 1 -9.07 -21.86 -54.90
CA ALA A 1 -9.95 -21.51 -56.05
C ALA A 1 -9.09 -21.33 -57.31
N LEU A 2 -8.08 -20.43 -57.34
CA LEU A 2 -7.22 -20.10 -58.51
C LEU A 2 -6.45 -21.30 -59.08
N MET A 3 -5.89 -22.15 -58.22
CA MET A 3 -5.19 -23.37 -58.67
C MET A 3 -6.11 -24.35 -59.43
N LYS A 4 -7.37 -24.46 -59.06
CA LYS A 4 -8.38 -25.28 -59.73
C LYS A 4 -8.82 -24.68 -61.08
N GLN A 5 -8.59 -23.37 -61.30
CA GLN A 5 -8.89 -22.65 -62.54
C GLN A 5 -7.70 -22.54 -63.49
N GLY A 6 -6.59 -23.23 -63.21
CA GLY A 6 -5.38 -23.19 -64.04
C GLY A 6 -4.48 -21.95 -63.91
N LYS A 7 -4.85 -21.01 -63.04
CA LYS A 7 -4.19 -19.70 -62.82
C LYS A 7 -3.03 -19.84 -61.81
N LYS A 8 -2.00 -20.63 -62.17
CA LYS A 8 -0.88 -20.95 -61.24
C LYS A 8 -0.03 -19.75 -60.89
N GLU A 9 0.30 -18.88 -61.85
CA GLU A 9 1.11 -17.68 -61.61
C GLU A 9 0.43 -16.66 -60.67
N GLU A 10 -0.85 -16.42 -60.87
CA GLU A 10 -1.68 -15.60 -59.98
C GLU A 10 -1.72 -16.17 -58.55
N ALA A 11 -1.88 -17.50 -58.44
CA ALA A 11 -1.88 -18.16 -57.16
C ALA A 11 -0.54 -18.06 -56.40
N GLU A 12 0.58 -18.16 -57.14
CA GLU A 12 1.92 -18.05 -56.57
C GLU A 12 2.26 -16.60 -56.16
N SER A 13 1.87 -15.61 -56.97
CA SER A 13 1.99 -14.19 -56.64
C SER A 13 1.20 -13.84 -55.36
N ILE A 14 0.00 -14.33 -55.23
CA ILE A 14 -0.83 -14.11 -54.00
C ILE A 14 -0.21 -14.80 -52.80
N LYS A 15 0.37 -15.99 -52.93
CA LYS A 15 1.05 -16.65 -51.81
C LYS A 15 2.30 -15.84 -51.35
N THR A 16 3.07 -15.36 -52.28
CA THR A 16 4.24 -14.53 -51.99
C THR A 16 3.83 -13.23 -51.27
N GLU A 17 2.78 -12.57 -51.76
CA GLU A 17 2.26 -11.36 -51.12
C GLU A 17 1.67 -11.64 -49.74
N VAL A 18 0.94 -12.74 -49.54
CA VAL A 18 0.45 -13.16 -48.23
C VAL A 18 1.61 -13.45 -47.24
N ALA A 19 2.70 -14.10 -47.72
CA ALA A 19 3.88 -14.33 -46.90
C ALA A 19 4.51 -13.00 -46.48
N ARG A 20 4.72 -12.08 -47.43
CA ARG A 20 5.27 -10.74 -47.19
C ARG A 20 4.41 -9.97 -46.20
N LEU A 21 3.06 -9.99 -46.34
CA LEU A 21 2.13 -9.32 -45.42
C LEU A 21 2.16 -9.93 -44.03
N LYS A 22 2.32 -11.26 -43.91
CA LYS A 22 2.48 -11.93 -42.61
C LYS A 22 3.75 -11.47 -41.89
N ASP A 23 4.85 -11.41 -42.59
CA ASP A 23 6.15 -10.97 -42.02
C ASP A 23 6.09 -9.50 -41.61
N THR A 24 5.49 -8.65 -42.47
CA THR A 24 5.28 -7.23 -42.17
C THR A 24 4.36 -7.07 -40.93
N ASN A 25 3.28 -7.81 -40.87
CA ASN A 25 2.32 -7.75 -39.75
C ASN A 25 2.99 -8.19 -38.43
N LYS A 26 3.81 -9.27 -38.49
CA LYS A 26 4.57 -9.72 -37.33
C LYS A 26 5.55 -8.65 -36.84
N ALA A 27 6.30 -8.03 -37.74
CA ALA A 27 7.23 -6.97 -37.40
C ALA A 27 6.55 -5.73 -36.81
N LEU A 28 5.38 -5.35 -37.36
CA LEU A 28 4.56 -4.26 -36.83
C LEU A 28 4.00 -4.58 -35.45
N GLN A 29 3.53 -5.82 -35.23
CA GLN A 29 3.06 -6.24 -33.92
C GLN A 29 4.16 -6.19 -32.88
N GLU A 30 5.35 -6.72 -33.18
CA GLU A 30 6.51 -6.65 -32.29
C GLU A 30 6.94 -5.20 -32.00
N ALA A 31 6.85 -4.29 -32.97
CA ALA A 31 7.13 -2.87 -32.77
C ALA A 31 6.08 -2.21 -31.89
N MET A 32 4.79 -2.54 -32.09
CA MET A 32 3.70 -2.05 -31.27
C MET A 32 3.83 -2.53 -29.82
N ASP A 33 4.13 -3.81 -29.61
CA ASP A 33 4.28 -4.40 -28.28
C ASP A 33 5.44 -3.74 -27.53
N ARG A 34 6.59 -3.49 -28.20
CA ARG A 34 7.71 -2.73 -27.61
C ARG A 34 7.33 -1.32 -27.24
N ALA A 35 6.66 -0.59 -28.14
CA ALA A 35 6.22 0.78 -27.86
C ALA A 35 5.20 0.83 -26.70
N GLN A 36 4.30 -0.15 -26.63
CA GLN A 36 3.33 -0.26 -25.55
C GLN A 36 4.02 -0.55 -24.21
N GLN A 37 5.03 -1.41 -24.21
CA GLN A 37 5.79 -1.71 -22.99
C GLN A 37 6.60 -0.50 -22.52
N GLU A 38 7.26 0.22 -23.43
CA GLU A 38 7.98 1.46 -23.13
C GLU A 38 7.03 2.53 -22.56
N LEU A 39 5.88 2.74 -23.20
CA LEU A 39 4.85 3.66 -22.73
C LEU A 39 4.38 3.29 -21.32
N THR A 40 4.09 2.02 -21.07
CA THR A 40 3.66 1.54 -19.74
C THR A 40 4.74 1.81 -18.68
N THR A 41 6.00 1.54 -19.00
CA THR A 41 7.12 1.81 -18.09
C THR A 41 7.24 3.30 -17.75
N LEU A 42 7.11 4.18 -18.74
CA LEU A 42 7.14 5.63 -18.54
C LEU A 42 5.95 6.11 -17.70
N LEU A 43 4.74 5.65 -18.00
CA LEU A 43 3.53 6.00 -17.24
C LEU A 43 3.63 5.52 -15.78
N CYS A 44 4.18 4.33 -15.54
CA CYS A 44 4.42 3.81 -14.19
C CYS A 44 5.45 4.63 -13.40
N ALA A 45 6.25 5.47 -14.04
CA ALA A 45 7.22 6.35 -13.39
C ALA A 45 6.66 7.74 -13.02
N ILE A 46 5.44 8.06 -13.44
CA ILE A 46 4.78 9.34 -13.16
C ILE A 46 4.02 9.23 -11.82
N PRO A 47 4.24 10.14 -10.86
CA PRO A 47 3.48 10.15 -9.60
C PRO A 47 2.02 10.55 -9.83
N ASN A 48 1.19 10.27 -8.83
CA ASN A 48 -0.18 10.77 -8.80
C ASN A 48 -0.20 12.30 -8.64
N ILE A 49 -1.33 12.93 -8.96
CA ILE A 49 -1.50 14.38 -8.87
C ILE A 49 -2.05 14.72 -7.46
N PRO A 50 -1.33 15.51 -6.66
CA PRO A 50 -1.83 15.97 -5.38
C PRO A 50 -3.06 16.87 -5.52
N TYR A 51 -3.96 16.82 -4.53
CA TYR A 51 -5.06 17.77 -4.42
C TYR A 51 -4.55 19.20 -4.12
N ASP A 52 -5.29 20.22 -4.53
CA ASP A 52 -4.95 21.63 -4.28
C ASP A 52 -4.79 21.97 -2.79
N ILE A 53 -5.41 21.19 -1.90
CA ILE A 53 -5.33 21.37 -0.45
C ILE A 53 -4.04 20.80 0.15
N VAL A 54 -3.27 20.01 -0.61
CA VAL A 54 -2.00 19.42 -0.16
C VAL A 54 -0.95 20.52 -0.02
N PRO A 55 -0.28 20.65 1.13
CA PRO A 55 0.74 21.65 1.32
C PRO A 55 1.94 21.46 0.38
N GLU A 56 2.55 22.55 -0.05
CA GLU A 56 3.85 22.51 -0.71
C GLU A 56 4.94 22.17 0.32
N GLY A 57 5.90 21.34 -0.07
CA GLY A 57 7.02 20.94 0.80
C GLY A 57 7.83 19.81 0.18
N ASN A 58 9.07 19.64 0.64
CA ASN A 58 10.01 18.64 0.14
C ASN A 58 10.22 17.46 1.11
N GLY A 59 9.63 17.53 2.30
CA GLY A 59 9.74 16.52 3.33
C GLY A 59 8.87 16.86 4.56
N ALA A 60 9.05 16.11 5.64
CA ALA A 60 8.18 16.16 6.83
C ALA A 60 8.02 17.56 7.47
N GLU A 61 8.96 18.46 7.24
CA GLU A 61 8.88 19.87 7.70
C GLU A 61 7.76 20.67 7.02
N GLY A 62 7.30 20.22 5.85
CA GLY A 62 6.18 20.80 5.13
C GLY A 62 4.81 20.30 5.57
N ASN A 63 4.75 19.31 6.45
CA ASN A 63 3.49 18.74 6.91
C ASN A 63 2.73 19.70 7.84
N VAL A 64 1.41 19.66 7.77
CA VAL A 64 0.56 20.56 8.53
C VAL A 64 -0.28 19.78 9.55
N VAL A 65 -0.19 20.15 10.83
CA VAL A 65 -1.08 19.63 11.87
C VAL A 65 -2.49 20.16 11.63
N VAL A 66 -3.43 19.28 11.32
CA VAL A 66 -4.83 19.64 11.05
C VAL A 66 -5.74 19.39 12.24
N LYS A 67 -5.33 18.50 13.15
CA LYS A 67 -6.10 18.18 14.35
C LYS A 67 -5.20 17.66 15.47
N MET A 68 -5.57 17.93 16.70
CA MET A 68 -5.01 17.32 17.91
C MET A 68 -6.15 16.79 18.77
N GLY A 69 -5.90 15.70 19.49
CA GLY A 69 -6.91 15.09 20.36
C GLY A 69 -6.29 14.11 21.35
N GLY A 70 -7.18 13.43 22.09
CA GLY A 70 -6.80 12.53 23.17
C GLY A 70 -6.55 13.27 24.49
N MET A 71 -6.28 12.50 25.55
CA MET A 71 -5.98 13.06 26.86
C MET A 71 -4.50 13.44 26.95
N GLU A 72 -4.23 14.68 27.30
CA GLU A 72 -2.89 15.05 27.73
C GLU A 72 -2.57 14.31 29.02
N THR A 73 -1.55 13.46 28.96
CA THR A 73 -1.10 12.68 30.11
C THR A 73 0.22 13.28 30.60
N GLU A 74 0.22 13.84 31.77
CA GLU A 74 1.47 14.21 32.44
C GLU A 74 2.19 12.94 32.89
N LEU A 75 3.23 12.57 32.19
CA LEU A 75 4.11 11.48 32.62
C LEU A 75 5.18 12.00 33.59
N PRO A 76 5.65 11.14 34.51
CA PRO A 76 6.79 11.47 35.39
C PRO A 76 8.00 11.93 34.56
N LYS A 77 8.79 12.87 35.08
CA LYS A 77 9.99 13.37 34.40
C LYS A 77 11.04 12.29 34.10
N ASP A 78 10.98 11.19 34.83
CA ASP A 78 11.79 9.99 34.69
C ASP A 78 11.11 8.87 33.91
N ALA A 79 10.09 9.17 33.11
CA ALA A 79 9.40 8.20 32.26
C ALA A 79 10.40 7.47 31.36
N LEU A 80 10.36 6.14 31.41
CA LEU A 80 11.26 5.29 30.65
C LEU A 80 10.78 5.13 29.20
N PRO A 81 11.68 5.14 28.22
CA PRO A 81 11.34 4.83 26.84
C PRO A 81 10.91 3.36 26.69
N HIS A 82 10.15 3.08 25.64
CA HIS A 82 9.53 1.77 25.44
C HIS A 82 10.54 0.60 25.43
N TRP A 83 11.76 0.79 24.93
CA TRP A 83 12.77 -0.27 24.93
C TRP A 83 13.28 -0.61 26.35
N GLU A 84 13.30 0.34 27.28
CA GLU A 84 13.62 0.10 28.67
C GLU A 84 12.46 -0.54 29.42
N LEU A 85 11.23 -0.10 29.16
CA LEU A 85 10.01 -0.75 29.66
C LEU A 85 9.90 -2.19 29.17
N ALA A 86 10.16 -2.43 27.89
CA ALA A 86 10.17 -3.75 27.28
C ALA A 86 11.16 -4.70 27.98
N LYS A 87 12.36 -4.20 28.29
CA LYS A 87 13.38 -4.95 29.04
C LYS A 87 12.97 -5.16 30.50
N LYS A 88 12.53 -4.09 31.20
CA LYS A 88 12.12 -4.12 32.61
C LYS A 88 11.01 -5.16 32.87
N TYR A 89 10.04 -5.24 31.96
CA TYR A 89 8.89 -6.15 32.10
C TYR A 89 9.01 -7.42 31.26
N ASN A 90 10.17 -7.65 30.60
CA ASN A 90 10.42 -8.82 29.74
C ASN A 90 9.32 -9.01 28.67
N LEU A 91 8.98 -7.91 27.98
CA LEU A 91 7.92 -7.88 26.97
C LEU A 91 8.45 -8.14 25.56
N ILE A 92 9.62 -7.57 25.26
CA ILE A 92 10.27 -7.64 23.93
C ILE A 92 11.77 -7.84 24.16
N ASP A 93 12.34 -8.76 23.40
CA ASP A 93 13.76 -9.11 23.45
C ASP A 93 14.40 -8.74 22.10
N PHE A 94 15.08 -7.61 22.06
CA PHE A 94 15.75 -7.12 20.86
C PHE A 94 17.06 -7.88 20.60
N ASP A 95 17.78 -8.28 21.65
CA ASP A 95 19.04 -9.01 21.52
C ASP A 95 18.81 -10.41 20.93
N LEU A 96 17.72 -11.05 21.35
CA LEU A 96 17.33 -12.35 20.78
C LEU A 96 16.94 -12.21 19.29
N GLY A 97 16.29 -11.13 18.92
CA GLY A 97 15.98 -10.80 17.51
C GLY A 97 17.25 -10.64 16.67
N VAL A 98 18.24 -9.91 17.19
CA VAL A 98 19.55 -9.77 16.54
C VAL A 98 20.23 -11.14 16.37
N LYS A 99 20.14 -12.01 17.37
CA LYS A 99 20.72 -13.37 17.32
C LYS A 99 20.07 -14.25 16.25
N ILE A 100 18.76 -14.13 16.06
CA ILE A 100 17.98 -15.00 15.14
C ILE A 100 18.10 -14.51 13.70
N THR A 101 17.99 -13.20 13.49
CA THR A 101 17.86 -12.61 12.14
C THR A 101 18.80 -11.43 11.94
N GLY A 102 18.71 -10.42 12.83
CA GLY A 102 19.45 -9.16 12.71
C GLY A 102 18.76 -8.03 13.47
N ALA A 103 19.35 -6.84 13.44
CA ALA A 103 18.72 -5.64 13.99
C ALA A 103 17.38 -5.35 13.25
N GLY A 104 16.40 -4.80 13.98
CA GLY A 104 15.10 -4.49 13.39
C GLY A 104 14.10 -5.66 13.32
N PHE A 105 14.43 -6.80 13.95
CA PHE A 105 13.55 -7.98 14.07
C PHE A 105 13.32 -8.30 15.56
N PRO A 106 12.34 -7.68 16.23
CA PRO A 106 12.11 -7.87 17.66
C PRO A 106 11.44 -9.21 17.97
N VAL A 107 11.76 -9.80 19.12
CA VAL A 107 11.07 -11.00 19.63
C VAL A 107 10.14 -10.59 20.77
N TYR A 108 8.83 -10.69 20.53
CA TYR A 108 7.83 -10.46 21.57
C TYR A 108 7.72 -11.66 22.51
N ARG A 109 7.66 -11.43 23.81
CA ARG A 109 7.67 -12.50 24.83
C ARG A 109 6.52 -12.35 25.82
N GLY A 110 6.00 -13.47 26.28
CA GLY A 110 5.04 -13.55 27.37
C GLY A 110 3.90 -12.55 27.28
N LYS A 111 3.84 -11.58 28.21
CA LYS A 111 2.82 -10.53 28.21
C LYS A 111 2.91 -9.61 27.00
N GLY A 112 4.13 -9.36 26.46
CA GLY A 112 4.34 -8.56 25.26
C GLY A 112 3.68 -9.21 24.02
N ALA A 113 3.89 -10.52 23.83
CA ALA A 113 3.23 -11.25 22.75
C ALA A 113 1.69 -11.28 22.91
N ARG A 114 1.20 -11.38 24.16
CA ARG A 114 -0.25 -11.28 24.43
C ARG A 114 -0.81 -9.90 24.11
N LEU A 115 -0.09 -8.83 24.48
CA LEU A 115 -0.50 -7.46 24.19
C LEU A 115 -0.56 -7.21 22.68
N GLN A 116 0.48 -7.62 21.95
CA GLN A 116 0.53 -7.53 20.49
C GLN A 116 -0.72 -8.18 19.85
N ARG A 117 -1.02 -9.42 20.24
CA ARG A 117 -2.20 -10.13 19.73
C ARG A 117 -3.52 -9.48 20.15
N ALA A 118 -3.59 -8.93 21.36
CA ALA A 118 -4.79 -8.24 21.84
C ALA A 118 -5.07 -6.97 21.04
N LEU A 119 -4.03 -6.18 20.71
CA LEU A 119 -4.16 -5.00 19.86
C LEU A 119 -4.58 -5.37 18.43
N ILE A 120 -3.99 -6.42 17.85
CA ILE A 120 -4.39 -6.93 16.53
C ILE A 120 -5.88 -7.28 16.51
N ASN A 121 -6.33 -8.09 17.48
CA ASN A 121 -7.74 -8.48 17.58
C ASN A 121 -8.65 -7.26 17.79
N PHE A 122 -8.24 -6.31 18.63
CA PHE A 122 -9.00 -5.08 18.85
C PHE A 122 -9.20 -4.29 17.55
N PHE A 123 -8.14 -4.08 16.77
CA PHE A 123 -8.23 -3.34 15.51
C PHE A 123 -9.09 -4.07 14.46
N LEU A 124 -8.95 -5.38 14.35
CA LEU A 124 -9.78 -6.20 13.45
C LEU A 124 -11.26 -6.19 13.86
N ASP A 125 -11.54 -6.34 15.15
CA ASP A 125 -12.92 -6.32 15.67
C ASP A 125 -13.60 -4.96 15.46
N GLU A 126 -12.86 -3.86 15.64
CA GLU A 126 -13.38 -2.51 15.37
C GLU A 126 -13.60 -2.27 13.87
N ALA A 127 -12.70 -2.77 13.01
CA ALA A 127 -12.89 -2.72 11.56
C ALA A 127 -14.14 -3.49 11.13
N ARG A 128 -14.34 -4.71 11.66
CA ARG A 128 -15.54 -5.52 11.38
C ARG A 128 -16.83 -4.83 11.85
N LYS A 129 -16.83 -4.19 13.01
CA LYS A 129 -17.98 -3.38 13.48
C LYS A 129 -18.31 -2.22 12.54
N SER A 130 -17.31 -1.71 11.83
CA SER A 130 -17.46 -0.66 10.81
C SER A 130 -17.78 -1.20 9.41
N GLY A 131 -18.09 -2.50 9.30
CA GLY A 131 -18.55 -3.16 8.07
C GLY A 131 -17.42 -3.59 7.13
N TYR A 132 -16.17 -3.70 7.64
CA TYR A 132 -15.08 -4.28 6.87
C TYR A 132 -15.11 -5.80 6.93
N GLU A 133 -14.90 -6.45 5.79
CA GLU A 133 -14.66 -7.89 5.67
C GLU A 133 -13.19 -8.18 5.99
N GLU A 134 -12.97 -9.15 6.90
CA GLU A 134 -11.62 -9.57 7.26
C GLU A 134 -11.06 -10.54 6.22
N ILE A 135 -9.87 -10.23 5.71
CA ILE A 135 -9.14 -11.00 4.72
C ILE A 135 -7.80 -11.47 5.32
N MET A 136 -7.43 -12.72 5.07
CA MET A 136 -6.10 -13.25 5.39
C MET A 136 -5.31 -13.49 4.09
N PRO A 137 -4.60 -12.48 3.58
CA PRO A 137 -3.86 -12.60 2.33
C PRO A 137 -2.48 -13.26 2.54
N PRO A 138 -1.82 -13.75 1.47
CA PRO A 138 -0.43 -14.16 1.54
C PRO A 138 0.50 -12.98 1.83
N THR A 139 1.62 -13.25 2.49
CA THR A 139 2.67 -12.25 2.80
C THR A 139 3.76 -12.16 1.74
N VAL A 140 3.67 -12.98 0.70
CA VAL A 140 4.50 -12.93 -0.50
C VAL A 140 3.62 -12.66 -1.71
N VAL A 141 4.11 -11.83 -2.63
CA VAL A 141 3.39 -11.42 -3.84
C VAL A 141 4.28 -11.51 -5.07
N ASN A 142 3.66 -11.65 -6.24
CA ASN A 142 4.37 -11.56 -7.51
C ASN A 142 4.60 -10.10 -7.94
N GLU A 143 5.46 -9.92 -8.93
CA GLU A 143 5.83 -8.60 -9.49
C GLU A 143 4.59 -7.80 -9.93
N ALA A 144 3.63 -8.42 -10.61
CA ALA A 144 2.41 -7.76 -11.07
C ALA A 144 1.58 -7.16 -9.93
N SER A 145 1.61 -7.76 -8.74
CA SER A 145 0.93 -7.22 -7.55
C SER A 145 1.66 -5.98 -7.01
N GLY A 146 2.99 -5.96 -7.04
CA GLY A 146 3.78 -4.79 -6.68
C GLY A 146 3.52 -3.60 -7.61
N TYR A 147 3.41 -3.85 -8.91
CA TYR A 147 3.04 -2.82 -9.89
C TYR A 147 1.60 -2.33 -9.72
N GLY A 148 0.68 -3.21 -9.36
CA GLY A 148 -0.74 -2.88 -9.20
C GLY A 148 -0.99 -1.78 -8.18
N THR A 149 -0.26 -1.77 -7.07
CA THR A 149 -0.37 -0.77 -6.00
C THR A 149 0.72 0.29 -6.03
N GLY A 150 1.67 0.21 -6.98
CA GLY A 150 2.73 1.20 -7.15
C GLY A 150 3.93 1.04 -6.22
N GLN A 151 4.08 -0.11 -5.58
CA GLN A 151 5.30 -0.46 -4.82
C GLN A 151 6.47 -0.78 -5.76
N LEU A 152 6.16 -1.23 -6.97
CA LEU A 152 7.13 -1.38 -8.05
C LEU A 152 6.86 -0.33 -9.16
N PRO A 153 7.94 0.16 -9.82
CA PRO A 153 9.35 -0.10 -9.57
C PRO A 153 9.80 0.44 -8.20
N ASP A 154 10.53 -0.38 -7.43
CA ASP A 154 11.01 -0.02 -6.09
C ASP A 154 12.19 0.97 -6.18
N LYS A 155 11.87 2.26 -6.27
CA LYS A 155 12.87 3.33 -6.42
C LYS A 155 13.70 3.56 -5.15
N GLU A 156 13.15 3.19 -4.00
CA GLU A 156 13.76 3.41 -2.69
C GLU A 156 14.47 2.16 -2.13
N GLY A 157 14.33 1.02 -2.80
CA GLY A 157 14.93 -0.23 -2.38
C GLY A 157 14.32 -0.80 -1.08
N GLN A 158 13.04 -0.59 -0.86
CA GLN A 158 12.35 -0.96 0.38
C GLN A 158 11.85 -2.40 0.40
N MET A 159 11.61 -3.01 -0.74
CA MET A 159 11.07 -4.36 -0.82
C MET A 159 12.14 -5.45 -0.67
N TYR A 160 11.84 -6.47 0.12
CA TYR A 160 12.60 -7.71 0.11
C TYR A 160 12.20 -8.55 -1.11
N HIS A 161 13.19 -8.98 -1.90
CA HIS A 161 13.00 -9.80 -3.08
C HIS A 161 13.58 -11.20 -2.89
N CYS A 162 12.76 -12.23 -3.12
CA CYS A 162 13.14 -13.64 -3.12
C CYS A 162 13.58 -14.04 -4.53
N ASN A 163 14.87 -13.91 -4.82
CA ASN A 163 15.44 -14.01 -6.17
C ASN A 163 15.21 -15.35 -6.88
N LEU A 164 15.09 -16.47 -6.14
CA LEU A 164 14.94 -17.81 -6.75
C LEU A 164 13.52 -18.03 -7.30
N ASP A 165 12.52 -17.49 -6.61
CA ASP A 165 11.12 -17.71 -6.93
C ASP A 165 10.46 -16.48 -7.56
N ASP A 166 11.21 -15.38 -7.65
CA ASP A 166 10.74 -14.08 -8.16
C ASP A 166 9.51 -13.55 -7.41
N PHE A 167 9.55 -13.67 -6.08
CA PHE A 167 8.52 -13.14 -5.18
C PHE A 167 9.05 -11.99 -4.34
N TYR A 168 8.14 -11.17 -3.86
CA TYR A 168 8.42 -10.06 -2.97
C TYR A 168 7.70 -10.26 -1.64
N LEU A 169 8.39 -9.99 -0.52
CA LEU A 169 7.74 -9.87 0.77
C LEU A 169 6.97 -8.55 0.83
N ILE A 170 5.75 -8.58 1.31
CA ILE A 170 4.88 -7.40 1.32
C ILE A 170 5.36 -6.34 2.32
N PRO A 171 5.42 -5.06 1.93
CA PRO A 171 5.70 -3.96 2.86
C PRO A 171 4.42 -3.48 3.59
N THR A 172 3.25 -3.93 3.14
CA THR A 172 1.92 -3.58 3.61
C THR A 172 0.89 -4.57 3.08
N ALA A 173 -0.16 -4.87 3.84
CA ALA A 173 -1.27 -5.68 3.38
C ALA A 173 -2.10 -5.01 2.26
N GLU A 174 -1.95 -3.70 2.06
CA GLU A 174 -2.49 -3.00 0.90
C GLU A 174 -2.18 -3.73 -0.41
N VAL A 175 -0.94 -4.20 -0.58
CA VAL A 175 -0.52 -4.86 -1.81
C VAL A 175 -1.37 -6.10 -2.13
N PRO A 176 -1.41 -7.14 -1.30
CA PRO A 176 -2.19 -8.33 -1.63
C PRO A 176 -3.71 -8.09 -1.59
N VAL A 177 -4.22 -7.29 -0.65
CA VAL A 177 -5.66 -7.06 -0.51
C VAL A 177 -6.23 -6.27 -1.69
N THR A 178 -5.56 -5.20 -2.11
CA THR A 178 -6.00 -4.41 -3.28
C THR A 178 -5.90 -5.21 -4.57
N ASN A 179 -4.89 -6.09 -4.69
CA ASN A 179 -4.72 -6.96 -5.86
C ASN A 179 -5.75 -8.09 -5.99
N ILE A 180 -6.59 -8.35 -4.98
CA ILE A 180 -7.77 -9.21 -5.13
C ILE A 180 -8.67 -8.69 -6.27
N TYR A 181 -8.67 -7.38 -6.47
CA TYR A 181 -9.50 -6.70 -7.46
C TYR A 181 -8.75 -6.34 -8.75
N ARG A 182 -7.55 -6.90 -8.95
CA ARG A 182 -6.80 -6.71 -10.20
C ARG A 182 -7.50 -7.44 -11.36
N ASP A 183 -7.69 -6.71 -12.48
CA ASP A 183 -8.42 -7.16 -13.68
C ASP A 183 -9.90 -7.54 -13.40
N VAL A 184 -10.51 -6.95 -12.36
CA VAL A 184 -11.90 -7.22 -11.97
C VAL A 184 -12.81 -6.07 -12.42
N ILE A 185 -14.02 -6.43 -12.85
CA ILE A 185 -15.13 -5.49 -13.04
C ILE A 185 -16.18 -5.81 -11.99
N LEU A 186 -16.30 -4.92 -10.99
CA LEU A 186 -17.28 -5.02 -9.92
C LEU A 186 -18.67 -4.63 -10.41
N ASP A 187 -19.72 -5.16 -9.80
CA ASP A 187 -21.06 -4.59 -9.97
C ASP A 187 -21.19 -3.34 -9.08
N GLU A 188 -21.81 -2.28 -9.61
CA GLU A 188 -22.00 -1.01 -8.87
C GLU A 188 -22.67 -1.20 -7.50
N LYS A 189 -23.57 -2.15 -7.38
CA LYS A 189 -24.28 -2.48 -6.13
C LYS A 189 -23.37 -3.06 -5.04
N ASP A 190 -22.21 -3.58 -5.41
CA ASP A 190 -21.24 -4.18 -4.49
C ASP A 190 -20.25 -3.14 -3.92
N LEU A 191 -20.36 -1.90 -4.36
CA LEU A 191 -19.58 -0.77 -3.84
C LEU A 191 -20.31 -0.08 -2.66
N PRO A 192 -19.59 0.42 -1.66
CA PRO A 192 -18.14 0.31 -1.51
C PRO A 192 -17.70 -1.08 -1.04
N VAL A 193 -16.60 -1.57 -1.60
CA VAL A 193 -15.87 -2.71 -1.03
C VAL A 193 -15.07 -2.22 0.17
N LYS A 194 -15.13 -2.95 1.29
CA LYS A 194 -14.41 -2.64 2.51
C LYS A 194 -13.71 -3.89 3.01
N ASN A 195 -12.38 -3.94 2.97
CA ASN A 195 -11.60 -5.06 3.47
C ASN A 195 -10.65 -4.63 4.60
N CYS A 196 -10.45 -5.48 5.59
CA CYS A 196 -9.39 -5.33 6.57
C CYS A 196 -8.53 -6.59 6.63
N ALA A 197 -7.25 -6.41 6.93
CA ALA A 197 -6.31 -7.53 7.01
C ALA A 197 -5.25 -7.28 8.07
N TYR A 198 -4.89 -8.33 8.80
CA TYR A 198 -3.67 -8.36 9.59
C TYR A 198 -2.59 -9.11 8.84
N THR A 199 -1.40 -8.51 8.73
CA THR A 199 -0.21 -9.18 8.20
C THR A 199 1.06 -8.76 8.93
N GLN A 200 2.07 -9.61 8.88
CA GLN A 200 3.45 -9.15 9.00
C GLN A 200 3.81 -8.36 7.74
N CYS A 201 4.51 -7.26 7.94
CA CYS A 201 5.00 -6.39 6.88
C CYS A 201 6.51 -6.33 6.94
N PHE A 202 7.16 -6.24 5.77
CA PHE A 202 8.60 -6.32 5.64
C PHE A 202 9.13 -5.13 4.85
N ARG A 203 10.05 -4.36 5.48
CA ARG A 203 10.71 -3.22 4.84
C ARG A 203 12.21 -3.31 5.04
N ARG A 204 12.97 -3.05 3.99
CA ARG A 204 14.44 -3.06 4.08
C ARG A 204 14.99 -1.89 4.87
N GLU A 205 14.17 -0.85 5.10
CA GLU A 205 14.56 0.39 5.80
C GLU A 205 15.89 0.95 5.27
N ALA A 206 16.07 0.90 3.95
CA ALA A 206 17.28 1.33 3.28
C ALA A 206 17.55 2.81 3.59
N GLY A 207 18.74 3.11 4.10
CA GLY A 207 19.13 4.48 4.46
C GLY A 207 18.76 4.94 5.88
N SER A 208 18.10 4.09 6.68
CA SER A 208 17.76 4.42 8.07
C SER A 208 18.88 4.03 9.02
N TYR A 209 19.47 5.02 9.72
CA TYR A 209 20.59 4.83 10.66
C TYR A 209 20.40 5.66 11.94
N GLY A 210 21.04 5.22 13.04
CA GLY A 210 21.20 6.01 14.24
C GLY A 210 20.06 5.90 15.26
N LYS A 211 19.70 7.01 15.92
CA LYS A 211 18.75 7.03 17.05
C LYS A 211 17.32 6.63 16.65
N ASP A 212 16.96 6.79 15.39
CA ASP A 212 15.62 6.52 14.90
C ASP A 212 15.30 5.02 14.74
N VAL A 213 16.33 4.16 14.74
CA VAL A 213 16.17 2.69 14.65
C VAL A 213 16.14 2.00 16.01
N ARG A 214 16.15 2.77 17.13
CA ARG A 214 16.15 2.17 18.46
C ARG A 214 14.75 1.73 18.89
N GLY A 215 14.66 0.52 19.45
CA GLY A 215 13.41 -0.03 19.95
C GLY A 215 12.46 -0.45 18.83
N LEU A 216 11.22 0.02 18.86
CA LEU A 216 10.16 -0.28 17.88
C LEU A 216 9.96 0.84 16.86
N ASN A 217 10.78 1.88 16.86
CA ASN A 217 10.54 3.06 16.02
C ASN A 217 10.65 2.76 14.52
N ARG A 218 11.61 1.90 14.13
CA ARG A 218 11.77 1.41 12.76
C ARG A 218 12.21 -0.04 12.76
N LEU A 219 11.47 -0.87 12.07
CA LEU A 219 11.64 -2.32 12.06
C LEU A 219 11.66 -2.84 10.63
N HIS A 220 12.48 -3.88 10.41
CA HIS A 220 12.48 -4.64 9.17
C HIS A 220 11.25 -5.56 9.04
N GLU A 221 10.71 -6.00 10.18
CA GLU A 221 9.48 -6.79 10.28
C GLU A 221 8.59 -6.21 11.37
N PHE A 222 7.33 -5.93 11.04
CA PHE A 222 6.34 -5.39 11.98
C PHE A 222 4.93 -5.85 11.63
N SER A 223 4.06 -5.86 12.64
CA SER A 223 2.64 -6.18 12.49
C SER A 223 1.83 -4.96 12.10
N LYS A 224 0.93 -5.11 11.11
CA LYS A 224 0.02 -4.05 10.68
C LYS A 224 -1.39 -4.60 10.45
N VAL A 225 -2.39 -3.88 10.95
CA VAL A 225 -3.78 -4.06 10.52
C VAL A 225 -4.08 -2.98 9.49
N GLU A 226 -4.46 -3.42 8.30
CA GLU A 226 -4.69 -2.60 7.13
C GLU A 226 -6.17 -2.49 6.85
N LEU A 227 -6.61 -1.32 6.39
CA LEU A 227 -7.94 -1.10 5.82
C LEU A 227 -7.79 -0.75 4.35
N VAL A 228 -8.54 -1.44 3.50
CA VAL A 228 -8.62 -1.15 2.06
C VAL A 228 -10.07 -0.89 1.70
N ARG A 229 -10.32 0.22 1.01
CA ARG A 229 -11.65 0.57 0.52
C ARG A 229 -11.59 0.87 -0.97
N ILE A 230 -12.52 0.31 -1.71
CA ILE A 230 -12.73 0.58 -3.14
C ILE A 230 -14.13 1.14 -3.28
N ASP A 231 -14.23 2.31 -3.89
CA ASP A 231 -15.49 3.03 -4.05
C ASP A 231 -15.55 3.68 -5.44
N LYS A 232 -16.66 4.34 -5.75
CA LYS A 232 -16.77 5.19 -6.92
C LYS A 232 -15.92 6.46 -6.73
N PRO A 233 -15.36 7.04 -7.80
CA PRO A 233 -14.59 8.27 -7.70
C PRO A 233 -15.33 9.41 -7.00
N GLU A 234 -16.64 9.59 -7.27
CA GLU A 234 -17.46 10.62 -6.64
C GLU A 234 -17.69 10.45 -5.14
N HIS A 235 -17.44 9.24 -4.59
CA HIS A 235 -17.54 8.93 -3.16
C HIS A 235 -16.18 8.86 -2.47
N SER A 236 -15.09 8.98 -3.21
CA SER A 236 -13.72 8.77 -2.74
C SER A 236 -13.35 9.66 -1.56
N GLU A 237 -13.71 10.95 -1.61
CA GLU A 237 -13.44 11.90 -0.52
C GLU A 237 -14.23 11.52 0.75
N GLN A 238 -15.52 11.21 0.63
CA GLN A 238 -16.32 10.75 1.76
C GLN A 238 -15.76 9.49 2.37
N SER A 239 -15.40 8.52 1.54
CA SER A 239 -14.77 7.26 1.96
C SER A 239 -13.49 7.50 2.74
N HIS A 240 -12.66 8.42 2.29
CA HIS A 240 -11.43 8.81 2.95
C HIS A 240 -11.70 9.44 4.34
N GLN A 241 -12.68 10.36 4.44
CA GLN A 241 -13.07 10.96 5.72
C GLN A 241 -13.62 9.93 6.72
N GLU A 242 -14.38 8.94 6.25
CA GLU A 242 -14.86 7.84 7.10
C GLU A 242 -13.71 6.97 7.62
N MET A 243 -12.68 6.72 6.79
CA MET A 243 -11.47 5.99 7.22
C MET A 243 -10.67 6.78 8.26
N LEU A 244 -10.49 8.09 8.05
CA LEU A 244 -9.85 8.98 9.02
C LEU A 244 -10.58 8.96 10.37
N ALA A 245 -11.92 9.09 10.35
CA ALA A 245 -12.72 9.04 11.57
C ALA A 245 -12.62 7.67 12.28
N HIS A 246 -12.52 6.57 11.53
CA HIS A 246 -12.33 5.24 12.09
C HIS A 246 -10.99 5.13 12.83
N VAL A 247 -9.88 5.53 12.20
CA VAL A 247 -8.53 5.49 12.81
C VAL A 247 -8.46 6.41 14.03
N GLU A 248 -9.03 7.62 13.94
CA GLU A 248 -9.13 8.53 15.09
C GLU A 248 -9.86 7.89 16.26
N GLY A 249 -10.99 7.22 15.98
CA GLY A 249 -11.79 6.50 16.98
C GLY A 249 -11.00 5.38 17.69
N LEU A 250 -10.07 4.72 17.01
CA LEU A 250 -9.19 3.72 17.62
C LEU A 250 -8.24 4.36 18.63
N LEU A 251 -7.61 5.50 18.29
CA LEU A 251 -6.72 6.21 19.20
C LEU A 251 -7.45 6.76 20.42
N GLN A 252 -8.68 7.26 20.22
CA GLN A 252 -9.55 7.71 21.32
C GLN A 252 -9.91 6.57 22.28
N LYS A 253 -10.25 5.38 21.75
CA LYS A 253 -10.53 4.18 22.57
C LYS A 253 -9.32 3.66 23.31
N LEU A 254 -8.11 3.91 22.79
CA LEU A 254 -6.84 3.60 23.46
C LEU A 254 -6.40 4.70 24.42
N GLU A 255 -7.17 5.81 24.50
CA GLU A 255 -6.90 6.96 25.38
C GLU A 255 -5.51 7.58 25.15
N LEU A 256 -5.04 7.55 23.90
CA LEU A 256 -3.74 8.08 23.54
C LEU A 256 -3.83 9.55 23.11
N PRO A 257 -2.88 10.41 23.52
CA PRO A 257 -2.74 11.75 22.93
C PRO A 257 -2.23 11.61 21.50
N TYR A 258 -2.92 12.24 20.55
CA TYR A 258 -2.59 12.14 19.13
C TYR A 258 -2.66 13.47 18.41
N ARG A 259 -1.99 13.55 17.28
CA ARG A 259 -2.20 14.59 16.27
C ARG A 259 -2.38 13.95 14.90
N ILE A 260 -3.07 14.67 14.03
CA ILE A 260 -3.29 14.30 12.64
C ILE A 260 -2.55 15.32 11.78
N LEU A 261 -1.66 14.83 10.93
CA LEU A 261 -0.91 15.62 9.96
C LEU A 261 -1.52 15.44 8.58
N ARG A 262 -1.68 16.51 7.83
CA ARG A 262 -1.82 16.43 6.37
C ARG A 262 -0.42 16.55 5.77
N LEU A 263 -0.02 15.52 5.03
CA LEU A 263 1.30 15.47 4.44
C LEU A 263 1.42 16.45 3.28
N CYS A 264 2.61 17.01 3.11
CA CYS A 264 2.96 17.82 1.94
C CYS A 264 3.32 16.94 0.74
N GLY A 265 3.36 17.53 -0.44
CA GLY A 265 3.62 16.80 -1.69
C GLY A 265 4.94 16.02 -1.72
N GLY A 266 5.97 16.48 -1.00
CA GLY A 266 7.27 15.81 -0.95
C GLY A 266 7.40 14.71 0.09
N ASP A 267 6.39 14.54 0.98
CA ASP A 267 6.38 13.52 2.03
C ASP A 267 5.30 12.44 1.79
N MET A 268 4.37 12.70 0.89
CA MET A 268 3.36 11.72 0.49
C MET A 268 3.98 10.59 -0.31
N SER A 269 3.33 9.40 -0.24
CA SER A 269 3.67 8.32 -1.14
C SER A 269 3.43 8.72 -2.59
N PHE A 270 4.25 8.19 -3.47
CA PHE A 270 4.22 8.38 -4.92
C PHE A 270 2.83 8.17 -5.57
N THR A 271 1.99 7.32 -4.98
CA THR A 271 0.67 6.98 -5.52
C THR A 271 -0.48 7.80 -4.94
N SER A 272 -0.26 8.56 -3.86
CA SER A 272 -1.31 9.27 -3.14
C SER A 272 -1.66 10.61 -3.78
N SER A 273 -2.95 10.95 -3.83
CA SER A 273 -3.46 12.30 -4.13
C SER A 273 -3.52 13.17 -2.88
N ILE A 274 -3.77 12.54 -1.73
CA ILE A 274 -3.78 13.15 -0.40
C ILE A 274 -3.50 12.08 0.63
N CYS A 275 -2.77 12.44 1.70
CA CYS A 275 -2.42 11.55 2.78
C CYS A 275 -2.49 12.26 4.12
N TYR A 276 -2.97 11.54 5.14
CA TYR A 276 -2.95 11.98 6.53
C TYR A 276 -2.27 10.95 7.39
N ASP A 277 -1.32 11.40 8.22
CA ASP A 277 -0.66 10.57 9.22
C ASP A 277 -1.22 10.85 10.60
N PHE A 278 -1.38 9.78 11.36
CA PHE A 278 -1.72 9.82 12.76
C PHE A 278 -0.45 9.56 13.57
N GLU A 279 -0.17 10.47 14.49
CA GLU A 279 0.98 10.34 15.37
C GLU A 279 0.53 10.37 16.83
N VAL A 280 1.22 9.62 17.68
CA VAL A 280 1.08 9.62 19.13
C VAL A 280 2.33 10.21 19.78
N TYR A 281 2.14 10.94 20.86
CA TYR A 281 3.28 11.59 21.56
C TYR A 281 4.01 10.61 22.49
N SER A 282 5.30 10.50 22.31
CA SER A 282 6.18 9.76 23.22
C SER A 282 6.85 10.70 24.20
N GLU A 283 6.37 10.76 25.44
CA GLU A 283 6.91 11.63 26.47
C GLU A 283 8.39 11.32 26.77
N ALA A 284 8.76 10.04 26.84
CA ALA A 284 10.13 9.63 27.10
C ALA A 284 11.11 9.96 25.96
N GLN A 285 10.62 10.05 24.72
CA GLN A 285 11.44 10.40 23.55
C GLN A 285 11.28 11.88 23.17
N LYS A 286 10.32 12.59 23.79
CA LYS A 286 10.00 14.01 23.50
C LYS A 286 9.70 14.25 22.02
N ARG A 287 8.97 13.32 21.40
CA ARG A 287 8.62 13.41 19.99
C ARG A 287 7.29 12.71 19.65
N TRP A 288 6.73 13.09 18.55
CA TRP A 288 5.60 12.41 17.93
C TRP A 288 6.07 11.20 17.13
N LEU A 289 5.30 10.13 17.14
CA LEU A 289 5.59 8.87 16.46
C LEU A 289 4.40 8.51 15.60
N GLU A 290 4.62 8.30 14.32
CA GLU A 290 3.62 7.82 13.38
C GLU A 290 3.13 6.41 13.78
N VAL A 291 1.83 6.24 13.81
CA VAL A 291 1.17 4.97 14.13
C VAL A 291 0.18 4.52 13.05
N SER A 292 -0.21 5.40 12.15
CA SER A 292 -1.08 5.07 11.02
C SER A 292 -0.97 6.14 9.95
N SER A 293 -1.18 5.73 8.69
CA SER A 293 -1.29 6.61 7.53
C SER A 293 -2.57 6.26 6.76
N VAL A 294 -3.30 7.26 6.29
CA VAL A 294 -4.55 7.09 5.53
C VAL A 294 -4.48 7.90 4.25
N SER A 295 -4.41 7.21 3.13
CA SER A 295 -4.26 7.81 1.80
C SER A 295 -5.50 7.66 0.94
N ASN A 296 -5.74 8.64 0.07
CA ASN A 296 -6.61 8.51 -1.08
C ASN A 296 -5.75 8.52 -2.35
N PHE A 297 -6.02 7.60 -3.24
CA PHE A 297 -5.28 7.41 -4.50
C PHE A 297 -6.09 7.84 -5.72
N ASP A 298 -7.33 8.30 -5.54
CA ASP A 298 -8.31 8.45 -6.62
C ASP A 298 -8.37 7.21 -7.50
N THR A 299 -8.31 7.39 -8.81
CA THR A 299 -8.30 6.28 -9.78
C THR A 299 -6.91 5.75 -10.11
N TYR A 300 -5.85 6.25 -9.45
CA TYR A 300 -4.47 5.91 -9.82
C TYR A 300 -4.15 4.42 -9.68
N GLN A 301 -4.46 3.84 -8.52
CA GLN A 301 -4.26 2.41 -8.30
C GLN A 301 -5.29 1.58 -9.10
N ALA A 302 -6.54 2.01 -9.18
CA ALA A 302 -7.57 1.35 -9.97
C ALA A 302 -7.18 1.26 -11.45
N ASN A 303 -6.53 2.29 -12.00
CA ASN A 303 -6.03 2.29 -13.36
C ASN A 303 -4.91 1.25 -13.56
N ARG A 304 -3.93 1.18 -12.65
CA ARG A 304 -2.85 0.18 -12.67
C ARG A 304 -3.36 -1.25 -12.53
N LEU A 305 -4.32 -1.45 -11.64
CA LEU A 305 -5.00 -2.73 -11.38
C LEU A 305 -5.99 -3.11 -12.48
N LYS A 306 -6.40 -2.16 -13.32
CA LYS A 306 -7.56 -2.29 -14.22
C LYS A 306 -8.84 -2.66 -13.46
N CYS A 307 -8.95 -2.18 -12.20
CA CYS A 307 -10.14 -2.34 -11.37
C CYS A 307 -11.20 -1.36 -11.82
N ARG A 308 -12.36 -1.88 -12.18
CA ARG A 308 -13.48 -1.11 -12.73
C ARG A 308 -14.78 -1.54 -12.11
N TYR A 309 -15.79 -0.70 -12.19
CA TYR A 309 -17.15 -1.10 -11.88
C TYR A 309 -18.06 -0.91 -13.09
N ARG A 310 -19.15 -1.67 -13.12
CA ARG A 310 -20.17 -1.58 -14.15
C ARG A 310 -21.35 -0.78 -13.64
N ARG A 311 -21.60 0.36 -14.25
CA ARG A 311 -22.76 1.20 -13.95
C ARG A 311 -24.07 0.45 -14.16
N THR A 312 -25.00 0.63 -13.23
CA THR A 312 -26.32 -0.01 -13.30
C THR A 312 -27.16 0.57 -14.42
N GLU A 313 -27.06 1.88 -14.64
CA GLU A 313 -27.88 2.67 -15.56
C GLU A 313 -27.62 2.32 -17.03
N ASP A 314 -26.39 2.43 -17.51
CA ASP A 314 -26.05 2.31 -18.93
C ASP A 314 -25.09 1.14 -19.25
N LYS A 315 -24.73 0.35 -18.23
CA LYS A 315 -23.84 -0.82 -18.32
C LYS A 315 -22.40 -0.50 -18.75
N LYS A 316 -22.03 0.75 -18.81
CA LYS A 316 -20.64 1.15 -19.08
C LYS A 316 -19.75 0.80 -17.89
N THR A 317 -18.47 0.61 -18.17
CA THR A 317 -17.44 0.36 -17.16
C THR A 317 -16.61 1.61 -16.93
N GLU A 318 -16.41 1.95 -15.66
CA GLU A 318 -15.58 3.08 -15.21
C GLU A 318 -14.53 2.58 -14.21
N LEU A 319 -13.47 3.36 -13.97
CA LEU A 319 -12.49 3.10 -12.92
C LEU A 319 -13.13 3.32 -11.55
N CYS A 320 -12.71 2.52 -10.59
CA CYS A 320 -13.08 2.72 -9.20
C CYS A 320 -12.27 3.82 -8.54
#